data_530909eefbd00315af512cbfd5d842ae
#
_entry.id   530909eefbd00315af512cbfd5d842ae
#
_cell.length_a   1.000
_cell.length_b   1.000
_cell.length_c   1.000
_cell.angle_alpha   90.00
_cell.angle_beta   90.00
_cell.angle_gamma   90.00
#
_symmetry.space_group_name_H-M   'P 1'
#
loop_
_entity.id
_entity.type
_entity.pdbx_description
1 polymer ?
#
loop_
_entity_poly.entity_id
_entity_poly.type
_entity_poly.pdbx_seq_one_letter_code
_entity_poly.pdbx_strand_id
1 'polypeptide(L)'
;MISIKNPAASLILAITVSVMHLLSSAAWAGETTSKEGKHLFILSGQSNMVGMTPELSFTPTVSKAFGKDGVIIVKDAASGQSIRSWCKSNHEFPPPTTGRVPKVRGELYNRLIKKVTTAAKGQTVQTVTLVWMQGESDLNNTAYDVYLKELRTQLESDLEMKEIHMVIGRISDSGLDVQKRLEGRLNIRRIQKEFAESQPKTEWVDTDDLNDRKVDDKVIHDLHYHQEGYRILGERFAKKSIGLIQQQANQPSKKAP
;
A
#
# COMPACT_ATOMS: atom_id res chain seq x y z
N MET A 1 78.31 -18.54 -67.71
CA MET A 1 78.27 -20.00 -67.56
C MET A 1 77.21 -20.33 -66.48
N ILE A 2 76.14 -20.93 -66.98
CA ILE A 2 75.48 -22.11 -66.40
C ILE A 2 74.95 -21.88 -64.94
N SER A 3 73.73 -22.15 -64.56
CA SER A 3 72.71 -23.07 -65.03
C SER A 3 71.36 -22.74 -64.33
N ILE A 4 70.37 -22.89 -65.07
CA ILE A 4 68.99 -22.98 -64.74
C ILE A 4 68.69 -24.03 -63.70
N LYS A 5 67.81 -23.81 -62.78
CA LYS A 5 66.73 -24.73 -62.39
C LYS A 5 65.65 -24.06 -61.61
N ASN A 6 64.54 -23.90 -62.29
CA ASN A 6 63.26 -23.85 -61.64
C ASN A 6 62.87 -25.26 -61.16
N PRO A 7 62.18 -25.40 -60.04
CA PRO A 7 60.87 -26.04 -60.19
C PRO A 7 59.80 -25.34 -59.44
N ALA A 8 58.68 -25.29 -60.10
CA ALA A 8 57.37 -24.97 -59.63
C ALA A 8 57.06 -25.74 -58.30
N ALA A 9 56.81 -25.00 -57.23
CA ALA A 9 56.18 -25.53 -56.07
C ALA A 9 54.75 -25.02 -56.04
N SER A 10 53.86 -25.93 -56.32
CA SER A 10 52.43 -25.77 -56.24
C SER A 10 52.05 -25.21 -54.87
N LEU A 11 51.49 -24.04 -54.88
CA LEU A 11 50.85 -23.47 -53.72
C LEU A 11 49.54 -24.21 -53.49
N ILE A 12 49.53 -25.23 -52.65
CA ILE A 12 48.30 -25.85 -52.11
C ILE A 12 47.75 -24.86 -51.11
N LEU A 13 46.76 -24.15 -51.53
CA LEU A 13 45.95 -23.30 -50.67
C LEU A 13 45.13 -24.24 -49.75
N ALA A 14 45.66 -24.56 -48.61
CA ALA A 14 44.94 -25.25 -47.55
C ALA A 14 43.90 -24.24 -47.01
N ILE A 15 42.69 -24.32 -47.55
CA ILE A 15 41.52 -23.67 -46.94
C ILE A 15 41.25 -24.42 -45.64
N THR A 16 41.86 -24.00 -44.55
CA THR A 16 41.43 -24.37 -43.22
C THR A 16 40.08 -23.69 -43.00
N VAL A 17 39.03 -24.45 -43.28
CA VAL A 17 37.69 -24.11 -42.80
C VAL A 17 37.77 -24.22 -41.29
N SER A 18 38.07 -23.11 -40.63
CA SER A 18 37.80 -22.93 -39.20
C SER A 18 36.29 -22.98 -39.01
N VAL A 19 35.79 -24.19 -38.84
CA VAL A 19 34.47 -24.38 -38.23
C VAL A 19 34.60 -23.86 -36.81
N MET A 20 34.35 -22.58 -36.70
CA MET A 20 34.08 -21.90 -35.44
C MET A 20 32.82 -22.54 -34.91
N HIS A 21 33.00 -23.55 -34.08
CA HIS A 21 31.93 -24.02 -33.21
C HIS A 21 31.61 -22.85 -32.32
N LEU A 22 30.64 -22.05 -32.77
CA LEU A 22 29.79 -21.26 -31.90
C LEU A 22 29.08 -22.25 -30.98
N LEU A 23 29.83 -22.69 -29.96
CA LEU A 23 29.22 -23.16 -28.73
C LEU A 23 28.43 -21.95 -28.22
N SER A 24 27.22 -21.82 -28.76
CA SER A 24 26.15 -21.13 -28.09
C SER A 24 26.09 -21.78 -26.72
N SER A 25 26.87 -21.25 -25.78
CA SER A 25 26.57 -21.36 -24.37
C SER A 25 25.24 -20.66 -24.21
N ALA A 26 24.15 -21.35 -24.57
CA ALA A 26 22.90 -21.14 -23.93
C ALA A 26 23.22 -21.31 -22.45
N ALA A 27 23.68 -20.22 -21.82
CA ALA A 27 23.61 -20.10 -20.39
C ALA A 27 22.14 -20.40 -20.10
N TRP A 28 21.90 -21.61 -19.68
CA TRP A 28 20.73 -21.95 -18.91
C TRP A 28 20.84 -21.01 -17.71
N ALA A 29 20.37 -19.77 -17.88
CA ALA A 29 19.87 -18.98 -16.80
C ALA A 29 18.77 -19.87 -16.23
N GLY A 30 19.16 -20.77 -15.33
CA GLY A 30 18.22 -21.37 -14.43
C GLY A 30 17.45 -20.19 -13.89
N GLU A 31 16.21 -20.05 -14.31
CA GLU A 31 15.25 -19.27 -13.58
C GLU A 31 15.27 -19.82 -12.17
N THR A 32 16.17 -19.29 -11.35
CA THR A 32 15.87 -19.17 -9.95
C THR A 32 14.67 -18.24 -9.92
N THR A 33 13.50 -18.79 -10.13
CA THR A 33 12.27 -18.20 -9.66
C THR A 33 12.41 -18.15 -8.14
N SER A 34 13.19 -17.17 -7.64
CA SER A 34 12.89 -16.65 -6.32
C SER A 34 11.42 -16.31 -6.43
N LYS A 35 10.56 -17.07 -5.76
CA LYS A 35 9.15 -16.73 -5.70
C LYS A 35 9.13 -15.31 -5.16
N GLU A 36 9.01 -14.32 -6.07
CA GLU A 36 8.85 -12.94 -5.66
C GLU A 36 7.69 -12.95 -4.69
N GLY A 37 7.92 -12.46 -3.47
CA GLY A 37 6.89 -12.46 -2.46
C GLY A 37 5.76 -11.53 -2.90
N LYS A 38 4.55 -11.82 -2.45
CA LYS A 38 3.37 -11.03 -2.77
C LYS A 38 3.33 -9.73 -1.98
N HIS A 39 2.67 -8.73 -2.53
CA HIS A 39 2.34 -7.49 -1.85
C HIS A 39 0.97 -7.64 -1.19
N LEU A 40 0.94 -7.55 0.14
CA LEU A 40 -0.29 -7.63 0.94
C LEU A 40 -0.83 -6.22 1.20
N PHE A 41 -2.06 -5.96 0.79
CA PHE A 41 -2.79 -4.73 1.03
C PHE A 41 -3.92 -4.97 2.01
N ILE A 42 -3.91 -4.24 3.13
CA ILE A 42 -4.90 -4.32 4.19
C ILE A 42 -5.71 -3.02 4.15
N LEU A 43 -6.98 -3.10 3.71
CA LEU A 43 -7.87 -1.96 3.60
C LEU A 43 -8.80 -1.95 4.81
N SER A 44 -8.63 -0.98 5.71
CA SER A 44 -9.39 -0.93 6.95
C SER A 44 -9.78 0.50 7.34
N GLY A 45 -10.73 0.63 8.25
CA GLY A 45 -11.28 1.90 8.69
C GLY A 45 -12.78 1.87 8.92
N GLN A 46 -13.42 3.05 8.79
CA GLN A 46 -14.85 3.17 9.06
C GLN A 46 -15.70 3.32 7.78
N SER A 47 -16.82 4.02 7.84
CA SER A 47 -17.88 4.04 6.81
C SER A 47 -17.37 4.37 5.40
N ASN A 48 -16.44 5.31 5.23
CA ASN A 48 -15.89 5.62 3.92
C ASN A 48 -14.99 4.50 3.37
N MET A 49 -14.34 3.72 4.23
CA MET A 49 -13.69 2.48 3.80
C MET A 49 -14.72 1.38 3.51
N VAL A 50 -15.81 1.29 4.29
CA VAL A 50 -16.92 0.33 4.01
C VAL A 50 -17.50 0.58 2.62
N GLY A 51 -17.76 1.85 2.27
CA GLY A 51 -18.35 2.26 0.98
C GLY A 51 -17.44 2.04 -0.23
N MET A 52 -16.12 2.05 -0.04
CA MET A 52 -15.17 1.82 -1.15
C MET A 52 -15.15 0.35 -1.56
N THR A 53 -15.43 0.05 -2.82
CA THR A 53 -15.33 -1.29 -3.42
C THR A 53 -13.97 -1.43 -4.10
N PRO A 54 -13.04 -2.24 -3.54
CA PRO A 54 -11.67 -2.34 -4.07
C PRO A 54 -11.62 -2.76 -5.54
N GLU A 55 -12.53 -3.61 -5.97
CA GLU A 55 -12.62 -4.18 -7.32
C GLU A 55 -12.87 -3.12 -8.40
N LEU A 56 -13.44 -1.97 -8.03
CA LEU A 56 -13.75 -0.91 -9.01
C LEU A 56 -12.50 -0.13 -9.45
N SER A 57 -11.47 -0.03 -8.58
CA SER A 57 -10.29 0.77 -8.91
C SER A 57 -9.01 0.33 -8.20
N PHE A 58 -9.04 0.08 -6.91
CA PHE A 58 -7.86 -0.28 -6.14
C PHE A 58 -7.22 -1.58 -6.66
N THR A 59 -7.99 -2.66 -6.69
CA THR A 59 -7.54 -3.99 -7.14
C THR A 59 -7.01 -3.97 -8.57
N PRO A 60 -7.71 -3.43 -9.58
CA PRO A 60 -7.17 -3.36 -10.93
C PRO A 60 -5.86 -2.58 -11.02
N THR A 61 -5.75 -1.47 -10.26
CA THR A 61 -4.57 -0.60 -10.30
C THR A 61 -3.34 -1.28 -9.71
N VAL A 62 -3.44 -1.92 -8.54
CA VAL A 62 -2.29 -2.65 -7.95
C VAL A 62 -1.96 -3.92 -8.73
N SER A 63 -2.97 -4.62 -9.27
CA SER A 63 -2.75 -5.80 -10.11
C SER A 63 -2.06 -5.47 -11.43
N LYS A 64 -2.30 -4.28 -11.97
CA LYS A 64 -1.57 -3.79 -13.16
C LYS A 64 -0.09 -3.56 -12.86
N ALA A 65 0.22 -3.10 -11.64
CA ALA A 65 1.60 -2.80 -11.25
C ALA A 65 2.42 -4.04 -10.85
N PHE A 66 1.78 -5.02 -10.18
CA PHE A 66 2.48 -6.16 -9.56
C PHE A 66 2.03 -7.53 -10.07
N GLY A 67 1.14 -7.57 -11.06
CA GLY A 67 0.52 -8.82 -11.52
C GLY A 67 -0.64 -9.26 -10.60
N LYS A 68 -1.61 -9.99 -11.17
CA LYS A 68 -2.76 -10.51 -10.41
C LYS A 68 -2.32 -11.47 -9.30
N ASP A 69 -1.33 -12.29 -9.58
CA ASP A 69 -0.80 -13.27 -8.63
C ASP A 69 0.20 -12.65 -7.65
N GLY A 70 0.67 -11.44 -7.90
CA GLY A 70 1.61 -10.69 -7.08
C GLY A 70 0.95 -9.92 -5.92
N VAL A 71 -0.38 -9.92 -5.81
CA VAL A 71 -1.10 -9.14 -4.81
C VAL A 71 -2.02 -10.01 -3.95
N ILE A 72 -2.15 -9.63 -2.67
CA ILE A 72 -3.16 -10.13 -1.73
C ILE A 72 -3.90 -8.91 -1.21
N ILE A 73 -5.22 -8.88 -1.33
CA ILE A 73 -6.04 -7.75 -0.89
C ILE A 73 -7.03 -8.24 0.15
N VAL A 74 -6.97 -7.63 1.32
CA VAL A 74 -7.88 -7.92 2.43
C VAL A 74 -8.58 -6.63 2.84
N LYS A 75 -9.90 -6.63 2.78
CA LYS A 75 -10.71 -5.52 3.28
C LYS A 75 -11.49 -5.95 4.51
N ASP A 76 -11.37 -5.16 5.59
CA ASP A 76 -12.20 -5.28 6.78
C ASP A 76 -12.41 -3.92 7.44
N ALA A 77 -13.63 -3.41 7.39
CA ALA A 77 -14.00 -2.09 7.89
C ALA A 77 -15.32 -2.14 8.65
N ALA A 78 -15.60 -1.14 9.49
CA ALA A 78 -16.83 -1.06 10.27
C ALA A 78 -17.28 0.39 10.49
N SER A 79 -18.51 0.72 10.07
CA SER A 79 -19.05 2.07 10.16
C SER A 79 -19.21 2.58 11.58
N GLY A 80 -18.93 3.89 11.79
CA GLY A 80 -19.19 4.59 13.05
C GLY A 80 -18.32 4.14 14.21
N GLN A 81 -17.15 3.54 13.95
CA GLN A 81 -16.25 3.04 14.99
C GLN A 81 -15.08 4.00 15.24
N SER A 82 -14.74 4.20 16.51
CA SER A 82 -13.51 4.84 16.93
C SER A 82 -12.30 3.97 16.60
N ILE A 83 -11.13 4.58 16.33
CA ILE A 83 -9.85 3.88 16.14
C ILE A 83 -9.51 2.91 17.27
N ARG A 84 -10.02 3.15 18.47
CA ARG A 84 -9.88 2.27 19.65
C ARG A 84 -10.37 0.85 19.43
N SER A 85 -11.31 0.67 18.49
CA SER A 85 -11.81 -0.67 18.13
C SER A 85 -10.75 -1.52 17.43
N TRP A 86 -9.70 -0.89 16.90
CA TRP A 86 -8.56 -1.55 16.29
C TRP A 86 -7.29 -1.57 17.15
N CYS A 87 -7.32 -1.01 18.37
CA CYS A 87 -6.15 -0.94 19.25
C CYS A 87 -6.36 -1.80 20.48
N LYS A 88 -5.33 -2.58 20.84
CA LYS A 88 -5.35 -3.53 21.97
C LYS A 88 -4.93 -2.89 23.30
N SER A 89 -4.24 -1.74 23.24
CA SER A 89 -3.67 -1.11 24.42
C SER A 89 -4.69 -0.68 25.47
N ASN A 90 -4.21 -0.59 26.69
CA ASN A 90 -4.97 -0.10 27.83
C ASN A 90 -4.78 1.41 28.08
N HIS A 91 -4.36 2.17 27.05
CA HIS A 91 -4.24 3.61 27.24
C HIS A 91 -5.56 4.22 27.66
N GLU A 92 -5.57 4.89 28.79
CA GLU A 92 -6.71 5.64 29.28
C GLU A 92 -6.72 7.02 28.63
N PHE A 93 -7.23 7.08 27.41
CA PHE A 93 -7.53 8.35 26.80
C PHE A 93 -9.01 8.68 26.99
N PRO A 94 -9.38 9.97 27.00
CA PRO A 94 -10.78 10.36 27.09
C PRO A 94 -11.62 9.66 26.03
N PRO A 95 -12.86 9.26 26.35
CA PRO A 95 -13.72 8.60 25.37
C PRO A 95 -13.93 9.48 24.14
N PRO A 96 -14.04 8.89 22.96
CA PRO A 96 -14.40 9.63 21.76
C PRO A 96 -15.81 10.25 21.97
N THR A 97 -15.99 11.49 21.52
CA THR A 97 -17.26 12.19 21.73
C THR A 97 -18.34 11.80 20.73
N THR A 98 -17.97 11.14 19.62
CA THR A 98 -18.88 10.88 18.50
C THR A 98 -18.90 9.42 18.04
N GLY A 99 -17.87 8.63 18.32
CA GLY A 99 -17.77 7.24 17.86
C GLY A 99 -18.27 6.24 18.90
N ARG A 100 -18.57 5.02 18.44
CA ARG A 100 -18.88 3.91 19.35
C ARG A 100 -17.63 3.53 20.14
N VAL A 101 -17.77 3.47 21.44
CA VAL A 101 -16.75 2.90 22.31
C VAL A 101 -16.84 1.38 22.22
N PRO A 102 -15.76 0.67 21.86
CA PRO A 102 -15.79 -0.78 21.77
C PRO A 102 -16.07 -1.40 23.13
N LYS A 103 -16.91 -2.44 23.16
CA LYS A 103 -17.13 -3.25 24.37
C LYS A 103 -15.86 -4.04 24.73
N VAL A 104 -15.14 -4.49 23.71
CA VAL A 104 -13.87 -5.19 23.82
C VAL A 104 -12.82 -4.43 23.00
N ARG A 105 -11.73 -4.04 23.64
CA ARG A 105 -10.63 -3.35 22.97
C ARG A 105 -10.01 -4.27 21.92
N GLY A 106 -9.68 -3.71 20.76
CA GLY A 106 -9.10 -4.47 19.66
C GLY A 106 -10.02 -5.52 19.02
N GLU A 107 -11.33 -5.49 19.27
CA GLU A 107 -12.26 -6.45 18.67
C GLU A 107 -12.19 -6.44 17.14
N LEU A 108 -12.20 -5.25 16.54
CA LEU A 108 -12.08 -5.12 15.10
C LEU A 108 -10.67 -5.46 14.60
N TYR A 109 -9.65 -5.21 15.40
CA TYR A 109 -8.30 -5.66 15.09
C TYR A 109 -8.20 -7.18 15.04
N ASN A 110 -8.74 -7.87 16.05
CA ASN A 110 -8.73 -9.34 16.09
C ASN A 110 -9.46 -9.95 14.90
N ARG A 111 -10.56 -9.32 14.45
CA ARG A 111 -11.28 -9.71 13.25
C ARG A 111 -10.45 -9.47 11.99
N LEU A 112 -9.79 -8.32 11.89
CA LEU A 112 -8.92 -7.93 10.78
C LEU A 112 -7.74 -8.89 10.64
N ILE A 113 -6.96 -9.09 11.72
CA ILE A 113 -5.75 -9.93 11.66
C ILE A 113 -6.06 -11.38 11.33
N LYS A 114 -7.20 -11.92 11.80
CA LYS A 114 -7.66 -13.25 11.42
C LYS A 114 -7.92 -13.36 9.90
N LYS A 115 -8.54 -12.36 9.29
CA LYS A 115 -8.76 -12.33 7.83
C LYS A 115 -7.42 -12.24 7.09
N VAL A 116 -6.53 -11.38 7.55
CA VAL A 116 -5.21 -11.15 6.96
C VAL A 116 -4.38 -12.42 6.99
N THR A 117 -4.24 -13.05 8.14
CA THR A 117 -3.45 -14.27 8.30
C THR A 117 -4.05 -15.44 7.52
N THR A 118 -5.38 -15.51 7.41
CA THR A 118 -6.07 -16.50 6.57
C THR A 118 -5.75 -16.32 5.08
N ALA A 119 -5.81 -15.08 4.59
CA ALA A 119 -5.53 -14.76 3.19
C ALA A 119 -4.03 -14.94 2.83
N ALA A 120 -3.14 -14.66 3.75
CA ALA A 120 -1.70 -14.80 3.57
C ALA A 120 -1.17 -16.24 3.82
N LYS A 121 -2.02 -17.15 4.28
CA LYS A 121 -1.60 -18.52 4.64
C LYS A 121 -0.94 -19.24 3.47
N GLY A 122 0.29 -19.72 3.68
CA GLY A 122 1.08 -20.43 2.66
C GLY A 122 1.60 -19.52 1.54
N GLN A 123 1.52 -18.21 1.68
CA GLN A 123 2.07 -17.23 0.75
C GLN A 123 3.35 -16.61 1.32
N THR A 124 4.33 -16.36 0.48
CA THR A 124 5.45 -15.50 0.83
C THR A 124 4.99 -14.04 0.68
N VAL A 125 5.02 -13.27 1.75
CA VAL A 125 4.67 -11.83 1.73
C VAL A 125 5.95 -11.01 1.73
N GLN A 126 6.13 -10.17 0.71
CA GLN A 126 7.30 -9.31 0.56
C GLN A 126 7.08 -7.94 1.20
N THR A 127 5.92 -7.37 1.04
CA THR A 127 5.55 -6.07 1.64
C THR A 127 4.14 -6.10 2.18
N VAL A 128 3.89 -5.31 3.20
CA VAL A 128 2.56 -5.08 3.76
C VAL A 128 2.26 -3.58 3.67
N THR A 129 1.07 -3.23 3.19
CA THR A 129 0.57 -1.86 3.16
C THR A 129 -0.77 -1.78 3.86
N LEU A 130 -0.85 -1.02 4.95
CA LEU A 130 -2.11 -0.64 5.56
C LEU A 130 -2.69 0.58 4.83
N VAL A 131 -3.89 0.44 4.28
CA VAL A 131 -4.69 1.53 3.73
C VAL A 131 -5.79 1.86 4.73
N TRP A 132 -5.72 3.06 5.30
CA TRP A 132 -6.53 3.45 6.44
C TRP A 132 -7.45 4.63 6.11
N MET A 133 -8.76 4.44 6.30
CA MET A 133 -9.76 5.51 6.12
C MET A 133 -10.71 5.54 7.33
N GLN A 134 -10.40 6.39 8.30
CA GLN A 134 -11.15 6.55 9.54
C GLN A 134 -10.74 7.87 10.20
N GLY A 135 -11.58 8.47 11.04
CA GLY A 135 -11.28 9.68 11.82
C GLY A 135 -12.53 10.43 12.23
N GLU A 136 -13.61 10.31 11.48
CA GLU A 136 -14.87 11.05 11.71
C GLU A 136 -15.52 10.67 13.04
N SER A 137 -15.20 9.50 13.60
CA SER A 137 -15.66 9.04 14.91
C SER A 137 -14.75 9.43 16.08
N ASP A 138 -13.67 10.15 15.79
CA ASP A 138 -12.62 10.50 16.76
C ASP A 138 -12.31 12.01 16.81
N LEU A 139 -13.25 12.88 16.45
CA LEU A 139 -13.02 14.33 16.27
C LEU A 139 -12.35 15.03 17.45
N ASN A 140 -12.60 14.56 18.68
CA ASN A 140 -12.00 15.13 19.91
C ASN A 140 -10.86 14.27 20.48
N ASN A 141 -10.38 13.29 19.69
CA ASN A 141 -9.30 12.42 20.11
C ASN A 141 -7.95 13.10 19.86
N THR A 142 -7.41 13.76 20.86
CA THR A 142 -6.10 14.45 20.79
C THR A 142 -4.91 13.49 20.72
N ALA A 143 -5.12 12.20 20.98
CA ALA A 143 -4.11 11.15 20.94
C ALA A 143 -4.29 10.23 19.70
N TYR A 144 -4.92 10.73 18.65
CA TYR A 144 -5.22 9.93 17.46
C TYR A 144 -3.95 9.40 16.77
N ASP A 145 -2.87 10.17 16.76
CA ASP A 145 -1.54 9.77 16.26
C ASP A 145 -0.93 8.60 17.04
N VAL A 146 -1.12 8.58 18.38
CA VAL A 146 -0.67 7.47 19.24
C VAL A 146 -1.37 6.18 18.84
N TYR A 147 -2.68 6.24 18.58
CA TYR A 147 -3.44 5.08 18.10
C TYR A 147 -3.05 4.64 16.70
N LEU A 148 -2.76 5.57 15.80
CA LEU A 148 -2.23 5.23 14.46
C LEU A 148 -0.91 4.48 14.57
N LYS A 149 0.00 4.96 15.44
CA LYS A 149 1.27 4.31 15.70
C LYS A 149 1.09 2.92 16.31
N GLU A 150 0.19 2.80 17.29
CA GLU A 150 -0.12 1.51 17.92
C GLU A 150 -0.66 0.51 16.88
N LEU A 151 -1.63 0.91 16.07
CA LEU A 151 -2.21 0.05 15.02
C LEU A 151 -1.13 -0.46 14.07
N ARG A 152 -0.21 0.43 13.64
CA ARG A 152 0.93 0.05 12.82
C ARG A 152 1.82 -0.97 13.50
N THR A 153 2.23 -0.69 14.75
CA THR A 153 3.12 -1.57 15.53
C THR A 153 2.49 -2.94 15.82
N GLN A 154 1.18 -2.99 16.08
CA GLN A 154 0.46 -4.26 16.22
C GLN A 154 0.53 -5.11 14.95
N LEU A 155 0.30 -4.50 13.78
CA LEU A 155 0.39 -5.20 12.51
C LEU A 155 1.82 -5.64 12.20
N GLU A 156 2.82 -4.81 12.46
CA GLU A 156 4.23 -5.15 12.30
C GLU A 156 4.61 -6.37 13.16
N SER A 157 4.15 -6.39 14.41
CA SER A 157 4.40 -7.50 15.33
C SER A 157 3.67 -8.78 14.91
N ASP A 158 2.35 -8.70 14.67
CA ASP A 158 1.54 -9.89 14.39
C ASP A 158 1.80 -10.51 12.99
N LEU A 159 2.38 -9.73 12.07
CA LEU A 159 2.79 -10.18 10.75
C LEU A 159 4.30 -10.43 10.62
N GLU A 160 5.04 -10.28 11.70
CA GLU A 160 6.52 -10.45 11.75
C GLU A 160 7.25 -9.58 10.72
N MET A 161 6.73 -8.38 10.46
CA MET A 161 7.29 -7.41 9.51
C MET A 161 7.99 -6.29 10.28
N LYS A 162 9.24 -5.97 9.91
CA LYS A 162 9.99 -4.88 10.58
C LYS A 162 9.36 -3.51 10.37
N GLU A 163 8.86 -3.28 9.18
CA GLU A 163 8.23 -2.02 8.79
C GLU A 163 7.17 -2.29 7.73
N ILE A 164 5.97 -1.77 7.95
CA ILE A 164 4.90 -1.79 6.97
C ILE A 164 4.72 -0.40 6.33
N HIS A 165 4.20 -0.38 5.11
CA HIS A 165 3.74 0.86 4.49
C HIS A 165 2.38 1.25 5.08
N MET A 166 2.09 2.56 5.12
CA MET A 166 0.79 3.06 5.54
C MET A 166 0.33 4.17 4.59
N VAL A 167 -0.93 4.10 4.15
CA VAL A 167 -1.56 5.15 3.36
C VAL A 167 -2.84 5.58 4.07
N ILE A 168 -2.89 6.84 4.48
CA ILE A 168 -3.97 7.40 5.28
C ILE A 168 -4.85 8.27 4.39
N GLY A 169 -6.16 7.98 4.31
CA GLY A 169 -7.15 8.92 3.79
C GLY A 169 -7.40 10.00 4.84
N ARG A 170 -7.06 11.24 4.54
CA ARG A 170 -7.46 12.36 5.36
C ARG A 170 -8.99 12.47 5.29
N ILE A 171 -9.67 12.53 6.43
CA ILE A 171 -11.13 12.70 6.41
C ILE A 171 -11.52 13.96 5.62
N SER A 172 -12.63 13.89 4.89
CA SER A 172 -13.08 14.98 4.01
C SER A 172 -13.40 16.27 4.77
N ASP A 173 -13.65 17.32 4.02
CA ASP A 173 -14.07 18.64 4.52
C ASP A 173 -15.53 18.70 4.97
N SER A 174 -16.29 17.61 4.86
CA SER A 174 -17.66 17.52 5.35
C SER A 174 -17.80 18.06 6.76
N GLY A 175 -18.73 19.02 6.96
CA GLY A 175 -19.04 19.62 8.26
C GLY A 175 -17.97 20.58 8.79
N LEU A 176 -17.07 21.10 7.96
CA LEU A 176 -16.22 22.24 8.31
C LEU A 176 -17.03 23.54 8.43
N ASP A 177 -18.21 23.60 7.85
CA ASP A 177 -19.21 24.67 8.00
C ASP A 177 -20.05 24.56 9.29
N VAL A 178 -19.92 23.45 10.02
CA VAL A 178 -20.64 23.19 11.27
C VAL A 178 -19.78 23.57 12.48
N GLN A 179 -20.00 24.76 13.04
CA GLN A 179 -19.20 25.32 14.14
C GLN A 179 -18.91 24.33 15.28
N LYS A 180 -19.88 23.53 15.72
CA LYS A 180 -19.73 22.54 16.80
C LYS A 180 -18.73 21.42 16.47
N ARG A 181 -18.46 21.17 15.20
CA ARG A 181 -17.58 20.07 14.73
C ARG A 181 -16.27 20.57 14.14
N LEU A 182 -16.18 21.87 13.84
CA LEU A 182 -15.08 22.46 13.10
C LEU A 182 -13.72 22.15 13.73
N GLU A 183 -13.55 22.47 15.00
CA GLU A 183 -12.29 22.29 15.71
C GLU A 183 -11.84 20.82 15.70
N GLY A 184 -12.76 19.91 16.05
CA GLY A 184 -12.45 18.47 16.06
C GLY A 184 -12.08 17.94 14.68
N ARG A 185 -12.77 18.38 13.62
CA ARG A 185 -12.45 17.98 12.26
C ARG A 185 -11.10 18.51 11.80
N LEU A 186 -10.83 19.78 12.03
CA LEU A 186 -9.54 20.40 11.72
C LEU A 186 -8.40 19.69 12.45
N ASN A 187 -8.62 19.35 13.74
CA ASN A 187 -7.63 18.64 14.53
C ASN A 187 -7.30 17.25 13.96
N ILE A 188 -8.29 16.41 13.66
CA ILE A 188 -8.06 15.08 13.09
C ILE A 188 -7.40 15.17 11.71
N ARG A 189 -7.86 16.08 10.85
CA ARG A 189 -7.27 16.31 9.52
C ARG A 189 -5.79 16.70 9.61
N ARG A 190 -5.47 17.59 10.57
CA ARG A 190 -4.09 18.00 10.87
C ARG A 190 -3.26 16.81 11.35
N ILE A 191 -3.75 16.06 12.35
CA ILE A 191 -3.03 14.91 12.89
C ILE A 191 -2.76 13.85 11.81
N GLN A 192 -3.74 13.54 10.96
CA GLN A 192 -3.59 12.57 9.88
C GLN A 192 -2.48 12.97 8.91
N LYS A 193 -2.45 14.24 8.51
CA LYS A 193 -1.43 14.77 7.61
C LYS A 193 -0.05 14.79 8.27
N GLU A 194 0.07 15.40 9.46
CA GLU A 194 1.34 15.50 10.19
C GLU A 194 1.92 14.12 10.52
N PHE A 195 1.08 13.17 10.93
CA PHE A 195 1.51 11.80 11.16
C PHE A 195 2.09 11.19 9.89
N ALA A 196 1.39 11.30 8.76
CA ALA A 196 1.86 10.73 7.51
C ALA A 196 3.19 11.37 7.04
N GLU A 197 3.33 12.68 7.19
CA GLU A 197 4.53 13.43 6.78
C GLU A 197 5.72 13.19 7.73
N SER A 198 5.49 12.83 8.98
CA SER A 198 6.53 12.58 9.98
C SER A 198 6.99 11.12 10.07
N GLN A 199 6.21 10.17 9.57
CA GLN A 199 6.53 8.75 9.68
C GLN A 199 7.13 8.20 8.39
N PRO A 200 8.19 7.37 8.48
CA PRO A 200 8.75 6.71 7.30
C PRO A 200 7.72 5.79 6.66
N LYS A 201 7.82 5.62 5.34
CA LYS A 201 6.95 4.71 4.56
C LYS A 201 5.45 4.98 4.75
N THR A 202 5.10 6.25 5.00
CA THR A 202 3.72 6.67 5.20
C THR A 202 3.39 7.81 4.24
N GLU A 203 2.21 7.73 3.65
CA GLU A 203 1.65 8.73 2.74
C GLU A 203 0.21 9.05 3.13
N TRP A 204 -0.31 10.17 2.67
CA TRP A 204 -1.71 10.51 2.83
C TRP A 204 -2.38 10.86 1.50
N VAL A 205 -3.69 10.76 1.49
CA VAL A 205 -4.55 11.05 0.35
C VAL A 205 -5.51 12.16 0.71
N ASP A 206 -5.58 13.19 -0.13
CA ASP A 206 -6.61 14.22 -0.07
C ASP A 206 -7.94 13.68 -0.58
N THR A 207 -9.01 14.03 0.10
CA THR A 207 -10.36 13.52 -0.17
C THR A 207 -11.42 14.60 -0.26
N ASP A 208 -11.03 15.88 -0.27
CA ASP A 208 -11.97 17.01 -0.19
C ASP A 208 -12.87 17.15 -1.43
N ASP A 209 -12.39 16.72 -2.58
CA ASP A 209 -13.13 16.75 -3.85
C ASP A 209 -13.96 15.48 -4.12
N LEU A 210 -14.02 14.53 -3.17
CA LEU A 210 -14.66 13.23 -3.38
C LEU A 210 -16.10 13.16 -2.84
N ASN A 211 -16.50 14.14 -2.04
CA ASN A 211 -17.79 14.18 -1.34
C ASN A 211 -18.70 15.32 -1.81
N ASP A 212 -18.33 16.02 -2.87
CA ASP A 212 -19.10 17.13 -3.40
C ASP A 212 -20.35 16.66 -4.12
N ARG A 213 -21.48 17.26 -3.76
CA ARG A 213 -22.75 17.10 -4.45
C ARG A 213 -23.33 18.46 -4.79
N LYS A 214 -23.65 18.66 -6.05
CA LYS A 214 -24.35 19.88 -6.49
C LYS A 214 -25.85 19.72 -6.29
N VAL A 215 -26.42 20.68 -5.58
CA VAL A 215 -27.87 20.83 -5.41
C VAL A 215 -28.20 22.26 -5.75
N ASP A 216 -28.93 22.46 -6.85
CA ASP A 216 -29.10 23.75 -7.48
C ASP A 216 -27.74 24.42 -7.74
N ASP A 217 -27.53 25.65 -7.28
CA ASP A 217 -26.27 26.38 -7.44
C ASP A 217 -25.30 26.21 -6.24
N LYS A 218 -25.60 25.30 -5.32
CA LYS A 218 -24.80 25.07 -4.12
C LYS A 218 -24.03 23.76 -4.19
N VAL A 219 -22.80 23.80 -3.70
CA VAL A 219 -22.01 22.59 -3.42
C VAL A 219 -22.28 22.19 -1.97
N ILE A 220 -22.65 20.93 -1.78
CA ILE A 220 -22.84 20.30 -0.47
C ILE A 220 -21.72 19.28 -0.29
N HIS A 221 -21.00 19.38 0.82
CA HIS A 221 -19.93 18.46 1.19
C HIS A 221 -20.50 17.33 2.05
N ASP A 222 -20.89 16.24 1.39
CA ASP A 222 -21.51 15.10 2.07
C ASP A 222 -20.52 14.37 2.98
N LEU A 223 -21.01 13.71 4.04
CA LEU A 223 -20.15 12.91 4.94
C LEU A 223 -19.58 11.67 4.24
N HIS A 224 -20.35 11.08 3.35
CA HIS A 224 -19.97 9.89 2.61
C HIS A 224 -19.81 10.23 1.13
N TYR A 225 -18.87 9.58 0.48
CA TYR A 225 -18.58 9.80 -0.93
C TYR A 225 -19.66 9.15 -1.81
N HIS A 226 -19.81 9.67 -3.03
CA HIS A 226 -20.60 9.04 -4.08
C HIS A 226 -19.80 7.93 -4.76
N GLN A 227 -20.45 7.16 -5.62
CA GLN A 227 -19.81 6.03 -6.30
C GLN A 227 -18.51 6.42 -7.01
N GLU A 228 -18.51 7.56 -7.72
CA GLU A 228 -17.33 8.05 -8.40
C GLU A 228 -16.25 8.53 -7.41
N GLY A 229 -16.63 9.20 -6.33
CA GLY A 229 -15.72 9.57 -5.25
C GLY A 229 -15.02 8.35 -4.63
N TYR A 230 -15.76 7.27 -4.36
CA TYR A 230 -15.17 6.02 -3.88
C TYR A 230 -14.25 5.36 -4.92
N ARG A 231 -14.57 5.44 -6.21
CA ARG A 231 -13.71 4.94 -7.28
C ARG A 231 -12.39 5.70 -7.32
N ILE A 232 -12.45 7.04 -7.27
CA ILE A 232 -11.26 7.90 -7.24
C ILE A 232 -10.44 7.67 -5.96
N LEU A 233 -11.11 7.52 -4.80
CA LEU A 233 -10.45 7.20 -3.53
C LEU A 233 -9.61 5.92 -3.64
N GLY A 234 -10.20 4.86 -4.17
CA GLY A 234 -9.49 3.58 -4.37
C GLY A 234 -8.31 3.70 -5.32
N GLU A 235 -8.44 4.48 -6.39
CA GLU A 235 -7.34 4.75 -7.33
C GLU A 235 -6.20 5.56 -6.66
N ARG A 236 -6.52 6.59 -5.86
CA ARG A 236 -5.53 7.39 -5.12
C ARG A 236 -4.78 6.53 -4.09
N PHE A 237 -5.50 5.71 -3.34
CA PHE A 237 -4.91 4.78 -2.39
C PHE A 237 -3.95 3.79 -3.09
N ALA A 238 -4.36 3.21 -4.21
CA ALA A 238 -3.52 2.30 -4.97
C ALA A 238 -2.24 2.98 -5.48
N LYS A 239 -2.34 4.18 -6.06
CA LYS A 239 -1.19 4.94 -6.57
C LYS A 239 -0.17 5.25 -5.45
N LYS A 240 -0.64 5.71 -4.29
CA LYS A 240 0.23 5.97 -3.13
C LYS A 240 0.89 4.69 -2.61
N SER A 241 0.13 3.61 -2.52
CA SER A 241 0.65 2.30 -2.11
C SER A 241 1.74 1.77 -3.05
N ILE A 242 1.52 1.87 -4.36
CA ILE A 242 2.51 1.49 -5.39
C ILE A 242 3.77 2.34 -5.25
N GLY A 243 3.61 3.67 -5.09
CA GLY A 243 4.74 4.57 -4.93
C GLY A 243 5.64 4.22 -3.75
N LEU A 244 5.06 3.91 -2.59
CA LEU A 244 5.81 3.48 -1.38
C LEU A 244 6.59 2.19 -1.60
N ILE A 245 5.97 1.20 -2.26
CA ILE A 245 6.61 -0.09 -2.56
C ILE A 245 7.77 0.10 -3.52
N GLN A 246 7.59 0.88 -4.59
CA GLN A 246 8.63 1.14 -5.58
C GLN A 246 9.80 1.96 -5.01
N GLN A 247 9.53 2.93 -4.13
CA GLN A 247 10.56 3.68 -3.42
C GLN A 247 11.41 2.76 -2.54
N GLN A 248 10.81 1.79 -1.86
CA GLN A 248 11.55 0.79 -1.09
C GLN A 248 12.43 -0.08 -1.96
N ALA A 249 11.95 -0.52 -3.11
CA ALA A 249 12.72 -1.36 -4.04
C ALA A 249 13.94 -0.63 -4.62
N ASN A 250 13.86 0.69 -4.79
CA ASN A 250 14.92 1.53 -5.33
C ASN A 250 15.95 2.01 -4.29
N GLN A 251 15.72 1.76 -2.99
CA GLN A 251 16.72 2.06 -1.97
C GLN A 251 17.84 1.02 -2.02
N PRO A 252 19.12 1.44 -2.11
CA PRO A 252 20.23 0.50 -2.07
C PRO A 252 20.14 -0.31 -0.77
N SER A 253 20.16 -1.63 -0.89
CA SER A 253 20.20 -2.51 0.28
C SER A 253 21.38 -2.07 1.17
N LYS A 254 21.08 -1.57 2.37
CA LYS A 254 22.12 -1.37 3.39
C LYS A 254 22.75 -2.74 3.60
N LYS A 255 23.95 -2.97 3.03
CA LYS A 255 24.75 -4.13 3.39
C LYS A 255 24.86 -4.12 4.90
N ALA A 256 24.44 -5.21 5.50
CA ALA A 256 24.71 -5.45 6.92
C ALA A 256 26.22 -5.36 7.16
N PRO A 257 26.66 -4.75 8.27
CA PRO A 257 28.06 -4.65 8.63
C PRO A 257 28.68 -6.00 8.86
#